data_1de354a455743230a28f23f1e74c7ced
#
_entry.id   1de354a455743230a28f23f1e74c7ced
#
_cell.length_a   1.000
_cell.length_b   1.000
_cell.length_c   1.000
_cell.angle_alpha   90.00
_cell.angle_beta   90.00
_cell.angle_gamma   90.00
#
_symmetry.space_group_name_H-M   'P 1'
#
loop_
_entity.id
_entity.type
_entity.pdbx_description
1 polymer ?
#
loop_
_entity_poly.entity_id
_entity_poly.type
_entity_poly.pdbx_seq_one_letter_code
_entity_poly.pdbx_strand_id
1 'polypeptide(L)'
;MGHYIANLRDIEFCLFDLLDRDSILGKSIYKDIDRATAMGMLGEIKRLAEKDLADSFIDGDRMGVDFDPATGDAKLPPSFIKSYRAYVDNGWGLIDAPVEIGGTLIPP
;
A
#
# COMPACT_ATOMS: atom_id res chain seq x y z
N MET A 1 12.46 -7.07 12.66
CA MET A 1 11.87 -5.72 12.82
C MET A 1 12.33 -4.85 11.67
N GLY A 2 11.41 -4.21 10.98
CA GLY A 2 11.73 -3.32 9.88
C GLY A 2 12.34 -2.01 10.39
N HIS A 3 13.08 -1.35 9.52
CA HIS A 3 13.66 -0.02 9.73
C HIS A 3 12.65 1.10 9.42
N TYR A 4 11.51 0.77 8.81
CA TYR A 4 10.48 1.71 8.40
C TYR A 4 9.37 1.81 9.45
N ILE A 5 9.01 3.03 9.82
CA ILE A 5 7.92 3.35 10.74
C ILE A 5 7.04 4.40 10.06
N ALA A 6 5.77 4.08 9.83
CA ALA A 6 4.82 5.03 9.26
C ALA A 6 4.22 5.92 10.36
N ASN A 7 4.21 7.22 10.14
CA ASN A 7 3.59 8.18 11.04
C ASN A 7 2.15 8.46 10.61
N LEU A 8 1.20 7.67 11.13
CA LEU A 8 -0.22 7.85 10.80
C LEU A 8 -0.78 9.21 11.25
N ARG A 9 -0.23 9.79 12.32
CA ARG A 9 -0.69 11.09 12.81
C ARG A 9 -0.43 12.20 11.77
N ASP A 10 0.73 12.19 11.13
CA ASP A 10 1.05 13.14 10.06
C ASP A 10 0.17 12.93 8.83
N ILE A 11 -0.09 11.67 8.47
CA ILE A 11 -0.97 11.33 7.36
C ILE A 11 -2.40 11.81 7.65
N GLU A 12 -2.91 11.54 8.84
CA GLU A 12 -4.22 12.00 9.30
C GLU A 12 -4.33 13.53 9.23
N PHE A 13 -3.34 14.25 9.72
CA PHE A 13 -3.27 15.70 9.64
C PHE A 13 -3.34 16.18 8.18
N CYS A 14 -2.53 15.61 7.31
CA CYS A 14 -2.52 15.99 5.90
C CYS A 14 -3.87 15.74 5.22
N LEU A 15 -4.49 14.59 5.45
CA LEU A 15 -5.74 14.23 4.80
C LEU A 15 -6.92 15.08 5.30
N PHE A 16 -7.03 15.30 6.60
CA PHE A 16 -8.24 15.88 7.19
C PHE A 16 -8.10 17.33 7.58
N ASP A 17 -6.97 17.76 8.14
CA ASP A 17 -6.77 19.14 8.53
C ASP A 17 -6.29 20.02 7.37
N LEU A 18 -5.43 19.48 6.49
CA LEU A 18 -4.88 20.24 5.37
C LEU A 18 -5.70 20.10 4.08
N LEU A 19 -6.06 18.89 3.69
CA LEU A 19 -6.73 18.60 2.41
C LEU A 19 -8.25 18.45 2.53
N ASP A 20 -8.82 18.56 3.73
CA ASP A 20 -10.27 18.50 3.99
C ASP A 20 -10.97 17.29 3.33
N ARG A 21 -10.38 16.11 3.45
CA ARG A 21 -10.97 14.90 2.86
C ARG A 21 -12.32 14.51 3.48
N ASP A 22 -12.64 14.98 4.70
CA ASP A 22 -13.95 14.80 5.31
C ASP A 22 -15.08 15.41 4.44
N SER A 23 -14.78 16.36 3.59
CA SER A 23 -15.78 16.98 2.70
C SER A 23 -16.31 16.02 1.63
N ILE A 24 -15.54 14.97 1.27
CA ILE A 24 -15.90 14.02 0.23
C ILE A 24 -16.11 12.59 0.75
N LEU A 25 -15.44 12.19 1.82
CA LEU A 25 -15.58 10.84 2.40
C LEU A 25 -17.00 10.63 2.96
N GLY A 26 -17.52 9.43 2.78
CA GLY A 26 -18.86 9.06 3.21
C GLY A 26 -20.00 9.70 2.41
N LYS A 27 -19.69 10.32 1.28
CA LYS A 27 -20.67 11.07 0.46
C LYS A 27 -20.58 10.67 -1.01
N SER A 28 -21.70 10.81 -1.71
CA SER A 28 -21.78 10.58 -3.17
C SER A 28 -21.22 9.20 -3.56
N ILE A 29 -20.32 9.16 -4.53
CA ILE A 29 -19.67 7.93 -5.00
C ILE A 29 -18.77 7.29 -3.93
N TYR A 30 -18.33 8.04 -2.91
CA TYR A 30 -17.51 7.54 -1.80
C TYR A 30 -18.31 7.26 -0.53
N LYS A 31 -19.63 7.04 -0.64
CA LYS A 31 -20.55 6.85 0.49
C LYS A 31 -20.16 5.69 1.42
N ASP A 32 -19.49 4.68 0.89
CA ASP A 32 -19.10 3.48 1.64
C ASP A 32 -17.73 3.61 2.35
N ILE A 33 -17.03 4.72 2.13
CA ILE A 33 -15.71 5.00 2.72
C ILE A 33 -15.81 6.27 3.56
N ASP A 34 -16.13 6.14 4.82
CA ASP A 34 -16.08 7.25 5.76
C ASP A 34 -14.66 7.44 6.36
N ARG A 35 -14.49 8.47 7.19
CA ARG A 35 -13.20 8.74 7.84
C ARG A 35 -12.70 7.56 8.66
N ALA A 36 -13.56 6.92 9.44
CA ALA A 36 -13.19 5.78 10.28
C ALA A 36 -12.70 4.60 9.44
N THR A 37 -13.39 4.31 8.33
CA THR A 37 -12.99 3.27 7.37
C THR A 37 -11.64 3.61 6.74
N ALA A 38 -11.44 4.84 6.28
CA ALA A 38 -10.17 5.29 5.70
C ALA A 38 -9.01 5.15 6.71
N MET A 39 -9.20 5.56 7.94
CA MET A 39 -8.18 5.41 9.00
C MET A 39 -7.91 3.95 9.33
N GLY A 40 -8.91 3.08 9.29
CA GLY A 40 -8.74 1.64 9.44
C GLY A 40 -7.87 1.06 8.32
N MET A 41 -8.11 1.45 7.07
CA MET A 41 -7.31 1.04 5.91
C MET A 41 -5.86 1.52 6.02
N LEU A 42 -5.64 2.76 6.45
CA LEU A 42 -4.30 3.29 6.72
C LEU A 42 -3.56 2.50 7.81
N GLY A 43 -4.28 2.06 8.84
CA GLY A 43 -3.72 1.18 9.87
C GLY A 43 -3.27 -0.17 9.32
N GLU A 44 -4.04 -0.76 8.41
CA GLU A 44 -3.69 -2.03 7.78
C GLU A 44 -2.48 -1.89 6.84
N ILE A 45 -2.46 -0.87 5.99
CA ILE A 45 -1.31 -0.66 5.09
C ILE A 45 -0.06 -0.26 5.85
N LYS A 46 -0.19 0.43 6.99
CA LYS A 46 0.92 0.67 7.90
C LYS A 46 1.55 -0.65 8.36
N ARG A 47 0.73 -1.61 8.81
CA ARG A 47 1.23 -2.93 9.25
C ARG A 47 1.95 -3.66 8.10
N LEU A 48 1.38 -3.63 6.90
CA LEU A 48 2.01 -4.20 5.70
C LEU A 48 3.36 -3.53 5.43
N ALA A 49 3.42 -2.20 5.45
CA ALA A 49 4.63 -1.43 5.16
C ALA A 49 5.74 -1.69 6.19
N GLU A 50 5.41 -1.69 7.48
CA GLU A 50 6.37 -1.86 8.57
C GLU A 50 6.89 -3.29 8.71
N LYS A 51 6.17 -4.27 8.16
CA LYS A 51 6.51 -5.69 8.24
C LYS A 51 6.94 -6.24 6.89
N ASP A 52 5.99 -6.62 6.07
CA ASP A 52 6.29 -7.37 4.84
C ASP A 52 7.10 -6.56 3.82
N LEU A 53 6.78 -5.27 3.65
CA LEU A 53 7.51 -4.42 2.70
C LEU A 53 8.89 -4.01 3.26
N ALA A 54 8.97 -3.66 4.53
CA ALA A 54 10.22 -3.28 5.16
C ALA A 54 11.22 -4.44 5.20
N ASP A 55 10.75 -5.68 5.42
CA ASP A 55 11.61 -6.86 5.48
C ASP A 55 12.35 -7.13 4.16
N SER A 56 11.77 -6.75 3.02
CA SER A 56 12.40 -6.97 1.72
C SER A 56 13.38 -5.86 1.30
N PHE A 57 13.41 -4.74 2.01
CA PHE A 57 14.22 -3.57 1.62
C PHE A 57 15.71 -3.88 1.57
N ILE A 58 16.24 -4.48 2.64
CA ILE A 58 17.68 -4.78 2.75
C ILE A 58 18.08 -5.82 1.71
N ASP A 59 17.29 -6.87 1.54
CA ASP A 59 17.58 -7.91 0.55
C ASP A 59 17.50 -7.35 -0.87
N GLY A 60 16.50 -6.52 -1.17
CA GLY A 60 16.36 -5.87 -2.47
C GLY A 60 17.57 -4.99 -2.82
N ASP A 61 18.10 -4.25 -1.83
CA ASP A 61 19.28 -3.39 -2.00
C ASP A 61 20.56 -4.21 -2.16
N ARG A 62 20.77 -5.24 -1.32
CA ARG A 62 22.03 -5.99 -1.28
C ARG A 62 22.14 -7.06 -2.36
N MET A 63 21.07 -7.79 -2.62
CA MET A 63 21.07 -8.85 -3.62
C MET A 63 20.78 -8.33 -5.02
N GLY A 64 19.94 -7.29 -5.12
CA GLY A 64 19.54 -6.71 -6.39
C GLY A 64 18.78 -7.72 -7.28
N VAL A 65 18.83 -7.47 -8.59
CA VAL A 65 18.22 -8.32 -9.60
C VAL A 65 19.29 -9.19 -10.24
N ASP A 66 19.07 -10.50 -10.27
CA ASP A 66 19.91 -11.46 -10.98
C ASP A 66 19.43 -11.55 -12.43
N PHE A 67 20.09 -10.83 -13.33
CA PHE A 67 19.73 -10.76 -14.75
C PHE A 67 20.60 -11.69 -15.60
N ASP A 68 19.95 -12.54 -16.39
CA ASP A 68 20.61 -13.40 -17.36
C ASP A 68 20.49 -12.79 -18.77
N PRO A 69 21.56 -12.24 -19.34
CA PRO A 69 21.52 -11.62 -20.66
C PRO A 69 21.30 -12.63 -21.81
N ALA A 70 21.56 -13.92 -21.58
CA ALA A 70 21.37 -14.95 -22.61
C ALA A 70 19.89 -15.29 -22.81
N THR A 71 19.09 -15.28 -21.73
CA THR A 71 17.66 -15.59 -21.77
C THR A 71 16.77 -14.36 -21.65
N GLY A 72 17.30 -13.25 -21.14
CA GLY A 72 16.52 -12.07 -20.77
C GLY A 72 15.77 -12.20 -19.45
N ASP A 73 16.00 -13.29 -18.72
CA ASP A 73 15.35 -13.49 -17.43
C ASP A 73 15.93 -12.62 -16.33
N ALA A 74 15.05 -12.16 -15.43
CA ALA A 74 15.42 -11.40 -14.27
C ALA A 74 14.83 -12.04 -13.02
N LYS A 75 15.68 -12.43 -12.07
CA LYS A 75 15.25 -13.02 -10.80
C LYS A 75 15.33 -12.01 -9.69
N LEU A 76 14.25 -11.90 -8.93
CA LEU A 76 14.13 -11.04 -7.77
C LEU A 76 14.45 -11.83 -6.48
N PRO A 77 14.92 -11.15 -5.41
CA PRO A 77 15.07 -11.80 -4.11
C PRO A 77 13.75 -12.42 -3.63
N PRO A 78 13.76 -13.59 -2.99
CA PRO A 78 12.55 -14.25 -2.49
C PRO A 78 11.73 -13.37 -1.54
N SER A 79 12.38 -12.57 -0.70
CA SER A 79 11.71 -11.63 0.21
C SER A 79 10.95 -10.54 -0.56
N PHE A 80 11.47 -10.09 -1.69
CA PHE A 80 10.80 -9.13 -2.56
C PHE A 80 9.53 -9.71 -3.19
N ILE A 81 9.61 -10.96 -3.65
CA ILE A 81 8.45 -11.69 -4.18
C ILE A 81 7.38 -11.84 -3.10
N LYS A 82 7.78 -12.19 -1.88
CA LYS A 82 6.88 -12.28 -0.73
C LYS A 82 6.18 -10.95 -0.43
N SER A 83 6.93 -9.84 -0.42
CA SER A 83 6.38 -8.49 -0.21
C SER A 83 5.36 -8.12 -1.30
N TYR A 84 5.71 -8.36 -2.55
CA TYR A 84 4.83 -8.12 -3.68
C TYR A 84 3.52 -8.91 -3.57
N ARG A 85 3.61 -10.20 -3.22
CA ARG A 85 2.43 -11.04 -3.00
C ARG A 85 1.58 -10.54 -1.84
N ALA A 86 2.19 -10.15 -0.72
CA ALA A 86 1.46 -9.58 0.40
C ALA A 86 0.67 -8.31 0.00
N TYR A 87 1.24 -7.48 -0.86
CA TYR A 87 0.56 -6.30 -1.40
C TYR A 87 -0.59 -6.67 -2.35
N VAL A 88 -0.33 -7.53 -3.32
CA VAL A 88 -1.30 -7.90 -4.37
C VAL A 88 -2.45 -8.76 -3.81
N ASP A 89 -2.12 -9.79 -3.03
CA ASP A 89 -3.11 -10.74 -2.52
C ASP A 89 -4.08 -10.10 -1.51
N ASN A 90 -3.69 -9.00 -0.89
CA ASN A 90 -4.57 -8.20 -0.03
C ASN A 90 -5.36 -7.11 -0.77
N GLY A 91 -5.25 -7.03 -2.10
CA GLY A 91 -6.05 -6.12 -2.92
C GLY A 91 -5.59 -4.67 -2.96
N TRP A 92 -4.42 -4.33 -2.39
CA TRP A 92 -3.95 -2.94 -2.33
C TRP A 92 -3.72 -2.30 -3.70
N GLY A 93 -3.41 -3.08 -4.72
CA GLY A 93 -3.22 -2.57 -6.08
C GLY A 93 -4.49 -2.08 -6.76
N LEU A 94 -5.68 -2.40 -6.21
CA LEU A 94 -6.98 -2.00 -6.75
C LEU A 94 -7.75 -1.06 -5.81
N ILE A 95 -7.08 -0.46 -4.83
CA ILE A 95 -7.74 0.31 -3.78
C ILE A 95 -8.52 1.52 -4.33
N ASP A 96 -8.02 2.16 -5.36
CA ASP A 96 -8.63 3.32 -6.03
C ASP A 96 -9.45 2.96 -7.28
N ALA A 97 -9.46 1.69 -7.64
CA ALA A 97 -10.20 1.24 -8.81
C ALA A 97 -11.71 1.16 -8.54
N PRO A 98 -12.55 1.28 -9.58
CA PRO A 98 -14.00 1.11 -9.46
C PRO A 98 -14.39 -0.27 -8.92
N VAL A 99 -15.51 -0.31 -8.19
CA VAL A 99 -16.03 -1.55 -7.58
C VAL A 99 -16.32 -2.62 -8.62
N GLU A 100 -16.75 -2.22 -9.82
CA GLU A 100 -17.11 -3.11 -10.93
C GLU A 100 -15.94 -3.97 -11.41
N ILE A 101 -14.72 -3.51 -11.20
CA ILE A 101 -13.50 -4.26 -11.56
C ILE A 101 -12.75 -4.80 -10.34
N GLY A 102 -13.43 -4.85 -9.20
CA GLY A 102 -12.87 -5.40 -7.95
C GLY A 102 -12.15 -4.41 -7.05
N GLY A 103 -12.30 -3.12 -7.31
CA GLY A 103 -11.69 -2.06 -6.50
C GLY A 103 -12.51 -1.65 -5.29
N THR A 104 -11.94 -0.81 -4.45
CA THR A 104 -12.58 -0.25 -3.26
C THR A 104 -13.11 1.16 -3.49
N LEU A 105 -12.67 1.82 -4.54
CA LEU A 105 -13.04 3.19 -4.91
C LEU A 105 -12.79 4.18 -3.77
N ILE A 106 -11.57 4.26 -3.29
CA ILE A 106 -11.18 5.35 -2.41
C ILE A 106 -10.92 6.63 -3.22
N PRO A 107 -11.13 7.82 -2.67
CA PRO A 107 -10.78 9.06 -3.35
C PRO A 107 -9.26 9.22 -3.48
N PRO A 108 -8.81 9.94 -4.51
CA PRO A 108 -7.40 10.24 -4.70
C PRO A 108 -6.85 11.20 -3.63
#